data_2c11763d1a1f179263132752bfb0c9a5
#
_entry.id   2c11763d1a1f179263132752bfb0c9a5
#
_cell.length_a   1.000
_cell.length_b   1.000
_cell.length_c   1.000
_cell.angle_alpha   90.00
_cell.angle_beta   90.00
_cell.angle_gamma   90.00
#
_symmetry.space_group_name_H-M   'P 1'
#
loop_
_entity.id
_entity.type
_entity.pdbx_description
1 polymer ?
#
loop_
_entity_poly.entity_id
_entity_poly.type
_entity_poly.pdbx_seq_one_letter_code
_entity_poly.pdbx_strand_id
1 'polypeptide(L)'
;MSVSKIKPRERDAIISSLRIGVVPRIGLQHIQVGRLDEVNAIINDLEKIQSSGSTIRFVVGDFGSGKTFFLTLANILAHNKNIVTAKADITLERTLYSRDGRAQATFTELLRNLSIKQKPDGGALQYILESWLSEFMEMDEKSRKAELKKKLAPLKEYVAGYDFLEILNSYVEAYNSSNEVLLDSCLKWLRGEFRNITAAKSEIPGVKTFINDENYYDYLKLYSGFFEIAGYSGFLVSIDELVNLTQQRSEVRNRNYETVLKLINDSLQGANKGLMFLLGGTPKFIFCDRKGLYSYGALQTRLSKNKFKSDKFKDYSGPLIELDNLSPEEYFQLFKNIRNVFSQGDVTKELVSDSDLETFLKVIYSKLGSEEHMTARDAIKDFVSILNIIENNPGTKFGDIINGKDFVFSKNTETENIDL
;
A
#
# COMPACT_ATOMS: atom_id res chain seq x y z
N MET A 1 -10.97 -17.53 22.43
CA MET A 1 -9.85 -16.64 22.10
C MET A 1 -9.81 -15.56 23.16
N SER A 2 -8.68 -15.35 23.84
CA SER A 2 -8.55 -14.26 24.82
C SER A 2 -8.70 -12.93 24.06
N VAL A 3 -9.70 -12.14 24.43
CA VAL A 3 -9.88 -10.77 23.90
C VAL A 3 -8.61 -10.00 24.27
N SER A 4 -7.78 -9.68 23.27
CA SER A 4 -6.59 -8.89 23.50
C SER A 4 -7.04 -7.50 23.95
N LYS A 5 -6.59 -7.08 25.11
CA LYS A 5 -6.94 -5.77 25.70
C LYS A 5 -6.51 -4.66 24.76
N ILE A 6 -7.47 -3.93 24.20
CA ILE A 6 -7.24 -2.82 23.28
C ILE A 6 -6.64 -1.65 24.06
N LYS A 7 -5.47 -1.18 23.65
CA LYS A 7 -4.80 -0.06 24.31
C LYS A 7 -5.49 1.27 23.99
N PRO A 8 -5.53 2.24 24.91
CA PRO A 8 -6.15 3.55 24.65
C PRO A 8 -5.64 4.21 23.36
N ARG A 9 -4.33 4.19 23.11
CA ARG A 9 -3.73 4.73 21.89
C ARG A 9 -4.24 4.05 20.61
N GLU A 10 -4.47 2.73 20.64
CA GLU A 10 -5.01 1.98 19.50
C GLU A 10 -6.48 2.36 19.27
N ARG A 11 -7.29 2.39 20.35
CA ARG A 11 -8.68 2.87 20.30
C ARG A 11 -8.76 4.25 19.64
N ASP A 12 -8.00 5.21 20.14
CA ASP A 12 -8.06 6.60 19.68
C ASP A 12 -7.61 6.73 18.22
N ALA A 13 -6.58 6.01 17.81
CA ALA A 13 -6.12 6.00 16.43
C ALA A 13 -7.16 5.38 15.48
N ILE A 14 -7.77 4.25 15.87
CA ILE A 14 -8.80 3.58 15.06
C ILE A 14 -10.03 4.49 14.94
N ILE A 15 -10.60 4.93 16.06
CA ILE A 15 -11.85 5.70 16.06
C ILE A 15 -11.68 7.05 15.35
N SER A 16 -10.57 7.75 15.57
CA SER A 16 -10.29 9.02 14.88
C SER A 16 -10.15 8.83 13.37
N SER A 17 -9.48 7.78 12.93
CA SER A 17 -9.33 7.48 11.50
C SER A 17 -10.67 7.11 10.86
N LEU A 18 -11.44 6.22 11.48
CA LEU A 18 -12.74 5.77 10.96
C LEU A 18 -13.74 6.93 10.88
N ARG A 19 -13.71 7.87 11.86
CA ARG A 19 -14.58 9.04 11.88
C ARG A 19 -14.42 9.92 10.63
N ILE A 20 -13.22 10.05 10.10
CA ILE A 20 -12.94 10.84 8.91
C ILE A 20 -12.89 9.98 7.62
N GLY A 21 -13.19 8.68 7.73
CA GLY A 21 -13.26 7.76 6.59
C GLY A 21 -11.91 7.32 6.04
N VAL A 22 -10.82 7.39 6.83
CA VAL A 22 -9.50 6.88 6.42
C VAL A 22 -9.17 5.58 7.12
N VAL A 23 -8.28 4.80 6.53
CA VAL A 23 -7.82 3.53 7.09
C VAL A 23 -6.85 3.80 8.25
N PRO A 24 -7.10 3.23 9.45
CA PRO A 24 -6.17 3.37 10.58
C PRO A 24 -4.81 2.73 10.26
N ARG A 25 -3.74 3.33 10.74
CA ARG A 25 -2.37 2.80 10.54
C ARG A 25 -1.98 1.72 11.54
N ILE A 26 -2.67 1.68 12.69
CA ILE A 26 -2.45 0.71 13.77
C ILE A 26 -3.77 0.09 14.19
N GLY A 27 -3.73 -1.12 14.72
CA GLY A 27 -4.92 -1.79 15.27
C GLY A 27 -5.89 -2.37 14.23
N LEU A 28 -5.50 -2.48 12.96
CA LEU A 28 -6.33 -3.06 11.88
C LEU A 28 -6.86 -4.45 12.20
N GLN A 29 -6.09 -5.25 12.95
CA GLN A 29 -6.48 -6.60 13.39
C GLN A 29 -7.75 -6.60 14.25
N HIS A 30 -8.09 -5.49 14.90
CA HIS A 30 -9.28 -5.38 15.73
C HIS A 30 -10.58 -5.14 14.94
N ILE A 31 -10.46 -4.66 13.70
CA ILE A 31 -11.60 -4.31 12.85
C ILE A 31 -11.64 -5.12 11.55
N GLN A 32 -10.70 -6.01 11.33
CA GLN A 32 -10.70 -6.90 10.16
C GLN A 32 -11.88 -7.86 10.23
N VAL A 33 -12.59 -8.03 9.10
CA VAL A 33 -13.66 -9.01 8.91
C VAL A 33 -13.53 -9.67 7.55
N GLY A 34 -13.93 -10.93 7.46
CA GLY A 34 -13.93 -11.70 6.23
C GLY A 34 -12.56 -11.84 5.55
N ARG A 35 -12.59 -12.08 4.24
CA ARG A 35 -11.44 -12.07 3.32
C ARG A 35 -10.29 -13.01 3.67
N LEU A 36 -10.62 -14.13 4.33
CA LEU A 36 -9.61 -15.06 4.84
C LEU A 36 -8.78 -15.66 3.69
N ASP A 37 -9.43 -15.99 2.58
CA ASP A 37 -8.78 -16.62 1.42
C ASP A 37 -7.88 -15.62 0.67
N GLU A 38 -8.33 -14.36 0.53
CA GLU A 38 -7.54 -13.27 -0.07
C GLU A 38 -6.32 -12.95 0.78
N VAL A 39 -6.47 -12.90 2.10
CA VAL A 39 -5.37 -12.70 3.05
C VAL A 39 -4.37 -13.86 2.98
N ASN A 40 -4.85 -15.10 2.93
CA ASN A 40 -3.99 -16.28 2.78
C ASN A 40 -3.23 -16.26 1.46
N ALA A 41 -3.84 -15.80 0.36
CA ALA A 41 -3.18 -15.64 -0.92
C ALA A 41 -2.01 -14.63 -0.83
N ILE A 42 -2.20 -13.50 -0.13
CA ILE A 42 -1.11 -12.53 0.13
C ILE A 42 -0.02 -13.14 1.01
N ILE A 43 -0.38 -13.89 2.06
CA ILE A 43 0.61 -14.55 2.93
C ILE A 43 1.49 -15.50 2.13
N ASN A 44 0.90 -16.32 1.26
CA ASN A 44 1.62 -17.23 0.38
C ASN A 44 2.56 -16.48 -0.60
N ASP A 45 2.10 -15.34 -1.14
CA ASP A 45 2.94 -14.52 -2.01
C ASP A 45 4.11 -13.88 -1.25
N LEU A 46 3.88 -13.42 -0.01
CA LEU A 46 4.94 -12.91 0.86
C LEU A 46 5.98 -14.01 1.18
N GLU A 47 5.57 -15.26 1.40
CA GLU A 47 6.48 -16.40 1.58
C GLU A 47 7.28 -16.71 0.32
N LYS A 48 6.65 -16.55 -0.84
CA LYS A 48 7.32 -16.72 -2.13
C LYS A 48 8.45 -15.70 -2.32
N ILE A 49 8.22 -14.41 -1.98
CA ILE A 49 9.28 -13.40 -2.10
C ILE A 49 10.38 -13.57 -1.05
N GLN A 50 10.07 -14.08 0.16
CA GLN A 50 11.09 -14.45 1.15
C GLN A 50 12.04 -15.55 0.64
N SER A 51 11.58 -16.37 -0.30
CA SER A 51 12.40 -17.39 -0.98
C SER A 51 13.02 -16.86 -2.29
N SER A 52 13.26 -15.55 -2.37
CA SER A 52 13.79 -14.83 -3.55
C SER A 52 12.94 -15.00 -4.82
N GLY A 53 11.67 -15.42 -4.71
CA GLY A 53 10.71 -15.41 -5.81
C GLY A 53 10.19 -14.00 -6.10
N SER A 54 9.30 -13.89 -7.10
CA SER A 54 8.60 -12.64 -7.40
C SER A 54 7.13 -12.88 -7.69
N THR A 55 6.32 -11.86 -7.46
CA THR A 55 4.88 -11.93 -7.72
C THR A 55 4.29 -10.56 -7.98
N ILE A 56 3.12 -10.54 -8.62
CA ILE A 56 2.32 -9.34 -8.84
C ILE A 56 0.85 -9.66 -8.62
N ARG A 57 0.14 -8.78 -7.89
CA ARG A 57 -1.30 -8.89 -7.67
C ARG A 57 -2.00 -7.58 -7.97
N PHE A 58 -3.18 -7.70 -8.55
CA PHE A 58 -4.14 -6.61 -8.70
C PHE A 58 -5.27 -6.83 -7.70
N VAL A 59 -5.39 -5.92 -6.76
CA VAL A 59 -6.50 -5.87 -5.80
C VAL A 59 -7.62 -5.06 -6.43
N VAL A 60 -8.67 -5.75 -6.82
CA VAL A 60 -9.77 -5.19 -7.63
C VAL A 60 -11.04 -5.11 -6.80
N GLY A 61 -11.67 -3.96 -6.76
CA GLY A 61 -12.95 -3.78 -6.07
C GLY A 61 -13.51 -2.38 -6.32
N ASP A 62 -14.78 -2.21 -6.10
CA ASP A 62 -15.46 -0.92 -6.25
C ASP A 62 -14.97 0.12 -5.23
N PHE A 63 -15.35 1.37 -5.42
CA PHE A 63 -15.08 2.41 -4.42
C PHE A 63 -15.74 2.02 -3.09
N GLY A 64 -14.98 2.13 -2.00
CA GLY A 64 -15.45 1.76 -0.67
C GLY A 64 -15.43 0.25 -0.36
N SER A 65 -15.04 -0.63 -1.28
CA SER A 65 -14.93 -2.09 -1.05
C SER A 65 -13.81 -2.50 -0.07
N GLY A 66 -13.00 -1.55 0.39
CA GLY A 66 -11.89 -1.80 1.32
C GLY A 66 -10.54 -2.10 0.67
N LYS A 67 -10.31 -1.72 -0.60
CA LYS A 67 -9.00 -1.89 -1.27
C LYS A 67 -7.85 -1.32 -0.46
N THR A 68 -7.91 -0.05 -0.10
CA THR A 68 -6.86 0.63 0.67
C THR A 68 -6.65 -0.02 2.05
N PHE A 69 -7.73 -0.52 2.68
CA PHE A 69 -7.64 -1.31 3.90
C PHE A 69 -6.84 -2.61 3.66
N PHE A 70 -7.16 -3.32 2.59
CA PHE A 70 -6.50 -4.58 2.23
C PHE A 70 -5.02 -4.37 1.88
N LEU A 71 -4.68 -3.32 1.11
CA LEU A 71 -3.30 -2.93 0.81
C LEU A 71 -2.52 -2.60 2.09
N THR A 72 -3.14 -1.87 3.02
CA THR A 72 -2.52 -1.54 4.31
C THR A 72 -2.31 -2.79 5.17
N LEU A 73 -3.27 -3.71 5.18
CA LEU A 73 -3.15 -5.00 5.86
C LEU A 73 -1.99 -5.83 5.29
N ALA A 74 -1.88 -5.90 3.96
CA ALA A 74 -0.76 -6.59 3.29
C ALA A 74 0.60 -6.01 3.70
N ASN A 75 0.72 -4.68 3.83
CA ASN A 75 1.95 -4.03 4.31
C ASN A 75 2.28 -4.42 5.76
N ILE A 76 1.28 -4.50 6.65
CA ILE A 76 1.48 -4.95 8.04
C ILE A 76 1.94 -6.42 8.07
N LEU A 77 1.33 -7.29 7.26
CA LEU A 77 1.72 -8.69 7.13
C LEU A 77 3.17 -8.82 6.61
N ALA A 78 3.56 -7.99 5.64
CA ALA A 78 4.91 -7.92 5.12
C ALA A 78 5.91 -7.50 6.20
N HIS A 79 5.61 -6.48 7.01
CA HIS A 79 6.46 -6.06 8.13
C HIS A 79 6.65 -7.18 9.17
N ASN A 80 5.64 -7.98 9.43
CA ASN A 80 5.75 -9.13 10.35
C ASN A 80 6.65 -10.25 9.80
N LYS A 81 6.85 -10.29 8.48
CA LYS A 81 7.76 -11.21 7.79
C LYS A 81 9.13 -10.57 7.46
N ASN A 82 9.49 -9.46 8.09
CA ASN A 82 10.73 -8.70 7.87
C ASN A 82 10.92 -8.26 6.40
N ILE A 83 9.84 -7.88 5.73
CA ILE A 83 9.83 -7.39 4.36
C ILE A 83 9.72 -5.87 4.39
N VAL A 84 10.54 -5.19 3.60
CA VAL A 84 10.47 -3.74 3.38
C VAL A 84 9.25 -3.43 2.52
N THR A 85 8.53 -2.36 2.82
CA THR A 85 7.38 -1.95 2.01
C THR A 85 7.52 -0.51 1.53
N ALA A 86 6.99 -0.23 0.33
CA ALA A 86 6.86 1.11 -0.21
C ALA A 86 5.45 1.30 -0.76
N LYS A 87 4.90 2.52 -0.64
CA LYS A 87 3.56 2.82 -1.13
C LYS A 87 3.50 4.15 -1.86
N ALA A 88 2.70 4.19 -2.93
CA ALA A 88 2.35 5.41 -3.64
C ALA A 88 0.93 5.30 -4.23
N ASP A 89 0.31 6.44 -4.47
CA ASP A 89 -0.96 6.54 -5.19
C ASP A 89 -0.70 7.16 -6.57
N ILE A 90 -1.28 6.59 -7.61
CA ILE A 90 -1.30 7.19 -8.93
C ILE A 90 -2.20 8.42 -8.92
N THR A 91 -1.69 9.51 -9.47
CA THR A 91 -2.41 10.78 -9.61
C THR A 91 -2.17 11.35 -11.01
N LEU A 92 -2.65 12.54 -11.28
CA LEU A 92 -2.31 13.24 -12.53
C LEU A 92 -0.81 13.59 -12.61
N GLU A 93 -0.15 13.80 -11.47
CA GLU A 93 1.26 14.15 -11.35
C GLU A 93 2.19 12.94 -11.09
N ARG A 94 1.62 11.76 -10.88
CA ARG A 94 2.34 10.51 -10.60
C ARG A 94 1.79 9.38 -11.47
N THR A 95 2.62 8.86 -12.36
CA THR A 95 2.25 7.81 -13.32
C THR A 95 3.32 6.72 -13.36
N LEU A 96 3.09 5.64 -14.12
CA LEU A 96 4.08 4.59 -14.31
C LEU A 96 4.98 4.82 -15.54
N TYR A 97 4.55 5.69 -16.45
CA TYR A 97 5.32 6.13 -17.61
C TYR A 97 5.10 7.62 -17.84
N SER A 98 6.17 8.32 -18.11
CA SER A 98 6.14 9.72 -18.50
C SER A 98 7.45 10.13 -19.23
N ARG A 99 7.53 11.38 -19.67
CA ARG A 99 8.75 12.02 -20.19
C ARG A 99 9.01 13.37 -19.52
N ASP A 100 8.21 13.69 -18.51
CA ASP A 100 8.20 14.99 -17.84
C ASP A 100 8.35 14.87 -16.30
N GLY A 101 8.87 13.73 -15.83
CA GLY A 101 9.20 13.50 -14.42
C GLY A 101 8.10 12.86 -13.58
N ARG A 102 6.92 12.51 -14.16
CA ARG A 102 5.80 11.94 -13.38
C ARG A 102 6.02 10.48 -12.95
N ALA A 103 6.77 9.69 -13.73
CA ALA A 103 7.13 8.33 -13.30
C ALA A 103 8.24 8.38 -12.25
N GLN A 104 9.21 9.30 -12.39
CA GLN A 104 10.18 9.62 -11.35
C GLN A 104 9.49 10.08 -10.06
N ALA A 105 8.44 10.91 -10.16
CA ALA A 105 7.68 11.36 -8.99
C ALA A 105 6.98 10.19 -8.26
N THR A 106 6.51 9.16 -8.98
CA THR A 106 5.98 7.93 -8.37
C THR A 106 7.07 7.18 -7.61
N PHE A 107 8.26 7.04 -8.21
CA PHE A 107 9.41 6.42 -7.54
C PHE A 107 9.81 7.20 -6.28
N THR A 108 9.91 8.53 -6.38
CA THR A 108 10.24 9.39 -5.23
C THR A 108 9.23 9.21 -4.10
N GLU A 109 7.94 9.14 -4.41
CA GLU A 109 6.90 8.90 -3.41
C GLU A 109 7.03 7.51 -2.76
N LEU A 110 7.32 6.46 -3.55
CA LEU A 110 7.59 5.13 -3.03
C LEU A 110 8.75 5.14 -2.03
N LEU A 111 9.87 5.80 -2.36
CA LEU A 111 11.07 5.82 -1.52
C LEU A 111 10.91 6.72 -0.28
N ARG A 112 10.10 7.79 -0.36
CA ARG A 112 9.73 8.60 0.81
C ARG A 112 8.84 7.83 1.78
N ASN A 113 7.91 7.02 1.25
CA ASN A 113 7.01 6.19 2.03
C ASN A 113 7.58 4.79 2.33
N LEU A 114 8.89 4.59 2.10
CA LEU A 114 9.54 3.33 2.43
C LEU A 114 9.38 3.06 3.93
N SER A 115 8.92 1.88 4.29
CA SER A 115 8.61 1.54 5.67
C SER A 115 9.00 0.11 6.03
N ILE A 116 9.26 -0.09 7.32
CA ILE A 116 9.62 -1.35 7.96
C ILE A 116 8.89 -1.46 9.29
N LYS A 117 8.95 -2.61 9.94
CA LYS A 117 8.27 -2.83 11.23
C LYS A 117 8.64 -1.78 12.30
N GLN A 118 9.90 -1.38 12.36
CA GLN A 118 10.42 -0.40 13.34
C GLN A 118 10.02 1.04 12.98
N LYS A 119 9.79 1.31 11.68
CA LYS A 119 9.42 2.61 11.15
C LYS A 119 8.26 2.49 10.15
N PRO A 120 7.04 2.21 10.64
CA PRO A 120 5.88 1.88 9.79
C PRO A 120 5.26 3.09 9.07
N ASP A 121 5.56 4.30 9.54
CA ASP A 121 4.95 5.55 9.03
C ASP A 121 5.65 6.11 7.78
N GLY A 122 6.70 5.46 7.29
CA GLY A 122 7.50 5.89 6.15
C GLY A 122 8.85 6.48 6.54
N GLY A 123 9.63 6.91 5.52
CA GLY A 123 10.95 7.51 5.71
C GLY A 123 11.99 6.53 6.27
N ALA A 124 11.85 5.23 6.02
CA ALA A 124 12.73 4.22 6.58
C ALA A 124 14.09 4.10 5.86
N LEU A 125 14.28 4.74 4.69
CA LEU A 125 15.50 4.56 3.89
C LEU A 125 16.79 4.87 4.68
N GLN A 126 16.83 6.04 5.31
CA GLN A 126 17.98 6.45 6.11
C GLN A 126 18.22 5.48 7.29
N TYR A 127 17.16 5.10 7.98
CA TYR A 127 17.26 4.15 9.10
C TYR A 127 17.82 2.78 8.64
N ILE A 128 17.39 2.28 7.46
CA ILE A 128 17.89 1.03 6.89
C ILE A 128 19.38 1.14 6.58
N LEU A 129 19.81 2.24 5.96
CA LEU A 129 21.21 2.49 5.62
C LEU A 129 22.08 2.57 6.88
N GLU A 130 21.68 3.36 7.87
CA GLU A 130 22.41 3.55 9.12
C GLU A 130 22.46 2.27 9.96
N SER A 131 21.33 1.56 10.07
CA SER A 131 21.28 0.27 10.78
C SER A 131 22.21 -0.77 10.14
N TRP A 132 22.18 -0.86 8.79
CA TRP A 132 23.06 -1.75 8.06
C TRP A 132 24.54 -1.36 8.19
N LEU A 133 24.88 -0.07 8.10
CA LEU A 133 26.25 0.42 8.27
C LEU A 133 26.78 0.20 9.67
N SER A 134 25.93 0.24 10.69
CA SER A 134 26.33 0.03 12.09
C SER A 134 26.98 -1.34 12.32
N GLU A 135 26.65 -2.36 11.51
CA GLU A 135 27.25 -3.69 11.57
C GLU A 135 28.77 -3.68 11.30
N PHE A 136 29.27 -2.63 10.62
CA PHE A 136 30.67 -2.53 10.19
C PHE A 136 31.48 -1.51 11.00
N MET A 137 30.85 -0.77 11.90
CA MET A 137 31.49 0.37 12.59
C MET A 137 32.61 -0.05 13.57
N GLU A 138 32.55 -1.27 14.09
CA GLU A 138 33.59 -1.82 14.97
C GLU A 138 34.87 -2.28 14.24
N MET A 139 34.80 -2.37 12.88
CA MET A 139 35.93 -2.78 12.05
C MET A 139 36.88 -1.59 11.80
N ASP A 140 38.15 -1.88 11.63
CA ASP A 140 39.11 -0.90 11.11
C ASP A 140 38.73 -0.48 9.68
N GLU A 141 39.15 0.68 9.24
CA GLU A 141 38.75 1.29 7.96
C GLU A 141 39.04 0.38 6.74
N LYS A 142 40.20 -0.30 6.73
CA LYS A 142 40.61 -1.18 5.62
C LYS A 142 39.74 -2.41 5.54
N SER A 143 39.50 -3.06 6.67
CA SER A 143 38.65 -4.25 6.79
C SER A 143 37.18 -3.91 6.43
N ARG A 144 36.68 -2.78 6.92
CA ARG A 144 35.36 -2.28 6.62
C ARG A 144 35.15 -2.04 5.12
N LYS A 145 36.06 -1.33 4.45
CA LYS A 145 36.00 -1.10 3.00
C LYS A 145 36.00 -2.42 2.20
N ALA A 146 36.83 -3.37 2.61
CA ALA A 146 36.89 -4.67 1.95
C ALA A 146 35.60 -5.47 2.13
N GLU A 147 35.01 -5.51 3.32
CA GLU A 147 33.78 -6.23 3.60
C GLU A 147 32.56 -5.59 2.90
N LEU A 148 32.44 -4.25 2.94
CA LEU A 148 31.41 -3.53 2.20
C LEU A 148 31.47 -3.81 0.69
N LYS A 149 32.69 -3.76 0.10
CA LYS A 149 32.90 -4.09 -1.30
C LYS A 149 32.47 -5.52 -1.65
N LYS A 150 32.75 -6.48 -0.76
CA LYS A 150 32.36 -7.89 -0.92
C LYS A 150 30.85 -8.08 -0.82
N LYS A 151 30.21 -7.52 0.22
CA LYS A 151 28.76 -7.63 0.42
C LYS A 151 27.96 -6.96 -0.69
N LEU A 152 28.42 -5.82 -1.20
CA LEU A 152 27.76 -5.06 -2.25
C LEU A 152 28.09 -5.57 -3.68
N ALA A 153 29.04 -6.48 -3.83
CA ALA A 153 29.44 -6.99 -5.16
C ALA A 153 28.26 -7.54 -6.01
N PRO A 154 27.27 -8.27 -5.44
CA PRO A 154 26.14 -8.77 -6.21
C PRO A 154 25.30 -7.67 -6.88
N LEU A 155 25.27 -6.45 -6.34
CA LEU A 155 24.51 -5.34 -6.93
C LEU A 155 25.05 -4.90 -8.28
N LYS A 156 26.31 -5.23 -8.63
CA LYS A 156 26.89 -4.93 -9.94
C LYS A 156 26.23 -5.65 -11.10
N GLU A 157 25.53 -6.77 -10.81
CA GLU A 157 24.79 -7.53 -11.81
C GLU A 157 23.48 -6.85 -12.22
N TYR A 158 23.00 -5.91 -11.40
CA TYR A 158 21.80 -5.14 -11.73
C TYR A 158 22.12 -3.99 -12.70
N VAL A 159 21.16 -3.67 -13.55
CA VAL A 159 21.21 -2.44 -14.34
C VAL A 159 21.36 -1.26 -13.37
N ALA A 160 22.24 -0.31 -13.70
CA ALA A 160 22.60 0.83 -12.84
C ALA A 160 23.27 0.47 -11.49
N GLY A 161 23.68 -0.79 -11.29
CA GLY A 161 24.34 -1.23 -10.06
C GLY A 161 25.61 -0.45 -9.73
N TYR A 162 26.42 -0.12 -10.72
CA TYR A 162 27.65 0.68 -10.51
C TYR A 162 27.36 2.10 -10.01
N ASP A 163 26.37 2.79 -10.60
CA ASP A 163 26.00 4.14 -10.19
C ASP A 163 25.46 4.16 -8.76
N PHE A 164 24.62 3.18 -8.42
CA PHE A 164 24.10 3.02 -7.08
C PHE A 164 25.22 2.78 -6.04
N LEU A 165 26.20 1.96 -6.40
CA LEU A 165 27.37 1.69 -5.53
C LEU A 165 28.24 2.93 -5.34
N GLU A 166 28.43 3.77 -6.37
CA GLU A 166 29.12 5.05 -6.23
C GLU A 166 28.43 5.96 -5.20
N ILE A 167 27.09 6.04 -5.25
CA ILE A 167 26.33 6.84 -4.28
C ILE A 167 26.38 6.24 -2.87
N LEU A 168 26.27 4.91 -2.73
CA LEU A 168 26.44 4.27 -1.41
C LEU A 168 27.84 4.50 -0.84
N ASN A 169 28.88 4.45 -1.64
CA ASN A 169 30.23 4.76 -1.18
C ASN A 169 30.35 6.23 -0.73
N SER A 170 29.79 7.17 -1.50
CA SER A 170 29.75 8.59 -1.11
C SER A 170 28.96 8.80 0.19
N TYR A 171 27.86 8.05 0.38
CA TYR A 171 27.07 8.06 1.62
C TYR A 171 27.90 7.56 2.81
N VAL A 172 28.64 6.46 2.65
CA VAL A 172 29.51 5.91 3.69
C VAL A 172 30.65 6.86 4.06
N GLU A 173 31.27 7.51 3.06
CA GLU A 173 32.31 8.52 3.29
C GLU A 173 31.75 9.73 4.04
N ALA A 174 30.57 10.22 3.62
CA ALA A 174 29.90 11.32 4.30
C ALA A 174 29.50 10.98 5.74
N TYR A 175 29.02 9.77 5.99
CA TYR A 175 28.68 9.26 7.31
C TYR A 175 29.91 9.22 8.23
N ASN A 176 31.04 8.68 7.75
CA ASN A 176 32.29 8.59 8.52
C ASN A 176 32.92 9.96 8.80
N SER A 177 32.76 10.93 7.93
CA SER A 177 33.29 12.30 8.07
C SER A 177 32.31 13.28 8.72
N SER A 178 31.12 12.81 9.13
CA SER A 178 30.03 13.64 9.66
C SER A 178 29.63 14.78 8.71
N ASN A 179 29.71 14.56 7.41
CA ASN A 179 29.32 15.53 6.40
C ASN A 179 27.82 15.44 6.11
N GLU A 180 27.01 16.12 6.91
CA GLU A 180 25.54 16.09 6.83
C GLU A 180 25.00 16.58 5.47
N VAL A 181 25.67 17.55 4.84
CA VAL A 181 25.26 18.08 3.55
C VAL A 181 25.37 17.01 2.44
N LEU A 182 26.49 16.31 2.41
CA LEU A 182 26.69 15.22 1.45
C LEU A 182 25.79 14.01 1.74
N LEU A 183 25.54 13.71 3.04
CA LEU A 183 24.58 12.67 3.45
C LEU A 183 23.18 12.96 2.90
N ASP A 184 22.70 14.19 3.09
CA ASP A 184 21.36 14.59 2.59
C ASP A 184 21.31 14.54 1.06
N SER A 185 22.36 14.99 0.38
CA SER A 185 22.44 14.94 -1.08
C SER A 185 22.45 13.49 -1.62
N CYS A 186 23.16 12.57 -0.96
CA CYS A 186 23.11 11.14 -1.28
C CYS A 186 21.70 10.55 -1.05
N LEU A 187 21.04 10.91 0.06
CA LEU A 187 19.65 10.49 0.31
C LEU A 187 18.67 11.04 -0.72
N LYS A 188 18.83 12.31 -1.15
CA LYS A 188 18.04 12.89 -2.25
C LYS A 188 18.22 12.09 -3.54
N TRP A 189 19.47 11.74 -3.86
CA TRP A 189 19.74 10.93 -5.05
C TRP A 189 19.08 9.56 -4.95
N LEU A 190 19.26 8.87 -3.84
CA LEU A 190 18.67 7.56 -3.58
C LEU A 190 17.13 7.58 -3.63
N ARG A 191 16.50 8.68 -3.26
CA ARG A 191 15.04 8.86 -3.36
C ARG A 191 14.58 9.36 -4.75
N GLY A 192 15.50 9.59 -5.70
CA GLY A 192 15.16 10.09 -7.04
C GLY A 192 14.65 11.54 -7.03
N GLU A 193 15.15 12.40 -6.15
CA GLU A 193 14.64 13.77 -5.98
C GLU A 193 15.35 14.80 -6.88
N PHE A 194 16.43 14.42 -7.57
CA PHE A 194 17.10 15.32 -8.51
C PHE A 194 16.35 15.41 -9.84
N ARG A 195 16.12 16.62 -10.33
CA ARG A 195 15.40 16.88 -11.59
C ARG A 195 16.24 16.59 -12.84
N ASN A 196 17.54 16.67 -12.72
CA ASN A 196 18.48 16.46 -13.83
C ASN A 196 19.89 16.17 -13.30
N ILE A 197 20.75 15.72 -14.18
CA ILE A 197 22.14 15.36 -13.83
C ILE A 197 22.99 16.57 -13.39
N THR A 198 22.69 17.77 -13.88
CA THR A 198 23.42 18.98 -13.48
C THR A 198 23.20 19.29 -12.01
N ALA A 199 21.95 19.21 -11.55
CA ALA A 199 21.62 19.39 -10.15
C ALA A 199 22.28 18.32 -9.26
N ALA A 200 22.29 17.04 -9.70
CA ALA A 200 22.96 15.99 -8.96
C ALA A 200 24.49 16.23 -8.86
N LYS A 201 25.13 16.64 -9.97
CA LYS A 201 26.57 16.93 -10.01
C LYS A 201 26.99 18.13 -9.16
N SER A 202 26.11 19.10 -8.95
CA SER A 202 26.42 20.25 -8.10
C SER A 202 26.44 19.90 -6.60
N GLU A 203 25.75 18.83 -6.20
CA GLU A 203 25.65 18.41 -4.79
C GLU A 203 26.51 17.18 -4.48
N ILE A 204 26.72 16.26 -5.45
CA ILE A 204 27.47 15.01 -5.25
C ILE A 204 28.63 14.96 -6.24
N PRO A 205 29.88 15.10 -5.78
CA PRO A 205 31.07 15.00 -6.62
C PRO A 205 31.16 13.63 -7.32
N GLY A 206 31.45 13.64 -8.61
CA GLY A 206 31.68 12.40 -9.38
C GLY A 206 30.45 11.66 -9.85
N VAL A 207 29.23 12.07 -9.45
CA VAL A 207 27.99 11.43 -9.91
C VAL A 207 27.84 11.53 -11.43
N LYS A 208 27.44 10.43 -12.08
CA LYS A 208 27.33 10.33 -13.55
C LYS A 208 25.90 10.25 -14.04
N THR A 209 25.00 9.75 -13.20
CA THR A 209 23.59 9.49 -13.52
C THR A 209 22.66 10.05 -12.45
N PHE A 210 21.38 10.04 -12.74
CA PHE A 210 20.33 10.31 -11.78
C PHE A 210 19.12 9.43 -12.09
N ILE A 211 18.26 9.19 -11.09
CA ILE A 211 17.05 8.40 -11.25
C ILE A 211 15.99 9.25 -11.97
N ASN A 212 15.44 8.73 -13.06
CA ASN A 212 14.49 9.43 -13.93
C ASN A 212 13.38 8.51 -14.43
N ASP A 213 12.50 9.02 -15.30
CA ASP A 213 11.36 8.28 -15.88
C ASP A 213 11.74 7.00 -16.62
N GLU A 214 12.96 6.91 -17.16
CA GLU A 214 13.38 5.78 -17.99
C GLU A 214 13.98 4.63 -17.16
N ASN A 215 14.64 4.95 -16.04
CA ASN A 215 15.43 3.99 -15.27
C ASN A 215 14.88 3.64 -13.88
N TYR A 216 13.86 4.35 -13.38
CA TYR A 216 13.35 4.16 -12.01
C TYR A 216 12.96 2.71 -11.70
N TYR A 217 12.44 1.98 -12.67
CA TYR A 217 12.04 0.59 -12.49
C TYR A 217 13.24 -0.35 -12.25
N ASP A 218 14.35 -0.10 -12.93
CA ASP A 218 15.58 -0.86 -12.70
C ASP A 218 16.15 -0.59 -11.29
N TYR A 219 15.97 0.64 -10.78
CA TYR A 219 16.31 0.95 -9.39
C TYR A 219 15.39 0.27 -8.39
N LEU A 220 14.09 0.07 -8.66
CA LEU A 220 13.22 -0.73 -7.77
C LEU A 220 13.72 -2.18 -7.66
N LYS A 221 14.17 -2.79 -8.75
CA LYS A 221 14.79 -4.14 -8.73
C LYS A 221 16.08 -4.14 -7.93
N LEU A 222 16.91 -3.13 -8.11
CA LEU A 222 18.17 -2.98 -7.40
C LEU A 222 17.94 -2.79 -5.90
N TYR A 223 16.93 -2.01 -5.49
CA TYR A 223 16.55 -1.87 -4.09
C TYR A 223 16.13 -3.20 -3.46
N SER A 224 15.43 -4.07 -4.19
CA SER A 224 15.11 -5.40 -3.67
C SER A 224 16.37 -6.19 -3.34
N GLY A 225 17.37 -6.18 -4.23
CA GLY A 225 18.68 -6.81 -3.96
C GLY A 225 19.44 -6.15 -2.81
N PHE A 226 19.39 -4.82 -2.70
CA PHE A 226 20.01 -4.11 -1.59
C PHE A 226 19.36 -4.45 -0.24
N PHE A 227 18.03 -4.53 -0.16
CA PHE A 227 17.34 -4.89 1.07
C PHE A 227 17.64 -6.32 1.51
N GLU A 228 17.81 -7.26 0.59
CA GLU A 228 18.28 -8.61 0.91
C GLU A 228 19.69 -8.58 1.55
N ILE A 229 20.63 -7.78 1.00
CA ILE A 229 21.97 -7.58 1.56
C ILE A 229 21.89 -6.90 2.94
N ALA A 230 20.95 -6.00 3.15
CA ALA A 230 20.70 -5.32 4.41
C ALA A 230 19.93 -6.19 5.45
N GLY A 231 19.71 -7.49 5.16
CA GLY A 231 19.12 -8.44 6.10
C GLY A 231 17.58 -8.48 6.10
N TYR A 232 16.93 -7.86 5.13
CA TYR A 232 15.48 -7.97 4.94
C TYR A 232 15.12 -9.15 4.03
N SER A 233 13.90 -9.65 4.17
CA SER A 233 13.43 -10.86 3.49
C SER A 233 12.73 -10.61 2.16
N GLY A 234 12.72 -9.37 1.66
CA GLY A 234 12.10 -8.99 0.39
C GLY A 234 11.60 -7.55 0.37
N PHE A 235 10.98 -7.17 -0.74
CA PHE A 235 10.46 -5.83 -0.98
C PHE A 235 9.05 -5.89 -1.57
N LEU A 236 8.08 -5.24 -0.90
CA LEU A 236 6.70 -5.09 -1.35
C LEU A 236 6.44 -3.66 -1.81
N VAL A 237 6.10 -3.49 -3.08
CA VAL A 237 5.71 -2.20 -3.68
C VAL A 237 4.20 -2.17 -3.86
N SER A 238 3.51 -1.34 -3.10
CA SER A 238 2.05 -1.14 -3.15
C SER A 238 1.73 0.15 -3.90
N ILE A 239 0.95 0.07 -4.98
CA ILE A 239 0.51 1.24 -5.76
C ILE A 239 -1.01 1.22 -5.84
N ASP A 240 -1.67 2.24 -5.32
CA ASP A 240 -3.12 2.38 -5.35
C ASP A 240 -3.57 3.42 -6.40
N GLU A 241 -4.88 3.56 -6.58
CA GLU A 241 -5.53 4.52 -7.48
C GLU A 241 -5.10 4.41 -8.95
N LEU A 242 -4.81 3.19 -9.44
CA LEU A 242 -4.42 3.00 -10.84
C LEU A 242 -5.49 3.44 -11.83
N VAL A 243 -6.74 3.56 -11.41
CA VAL A 243 -7.85 4.09 -12.23
C VAL A 243 -7.52 5.47 -12.83
N ASN A 244 -6.70 6.28 -12.16
CA ASN A 244 -6.27 7.59 -12.63
C ASN A 244 -5.45 7.52 -13.94
N LEU A 245 -4.87 6.38 -14.29
CA LEU A 245 -4.21 6.17 -15.58
C LEU A 245 -5.20 6.26 -16.76
N THR A 246 -6.49 5.96 -16.54
CA THR A 246 -7.53 6.03 -17.58
C THR A 246 -7.82 7.46 -18.04
N GLN A 247 -7.49 8.45 -17.19
CA GLN A 247 -7.69 9.87 -17.47
C GLN A 247 -6.61 10.45 -18.39
N GLN A 248 -5.52 9.71 -18.61
CA GLN A 248 -4.43 10.14 -19.48
C GLN A 248 -4.85 10.09 -20.96
N ARG A 249 -4.19 10.92 -21.79
CA ARG A 249 -4.35 10.85 -23.25
C ARG A 249 -3.99 9.45 -23.76
N SER A 250 -4.66 8.99 -24.82
CA SER A 250 -4.56 7.60 -25.31
C SER A 250 -3.12 7.10 -25.48
N GLU A 251 -2.22 7.91 -26.07
CA GLU A 251 -0.82 7.53 -26.26
C GLU A 251 -0.10 7.30 -24.92
N VAL A 252 -0.22 8.26 -23.99
CA VAL A 252 0.41 8.16 -22.65
C VAL A 252 -0.21 7.02 -21.85
N ARG A 253 -1.52 6.82 -21.92
CA ARG A 253 -2.22 5.71 -21.30
C ARG A 253 -1.67 4.36 -21.79
N ASN A 254 -1.55 4.19 -23.10
CA ASN A 254 -1.02 2.95 -23.68
C ASN A 254 0.43 2.68 -23.22
N ARG A 255 1.27 3.71 -23.11
CA ARG A 255 2.63 3.57 -22.57
C ARG A 255 2.64 3.15 -21.10
N ASN A 256 1.70 3.68 -20.29
CA ASN A 256 1.52 3.22 -18.91
C ASN A 256 1.09 1.74 -18.88
N TYR A 257 0.23 1.30 -19.80
CA TYR A 257 -0.20 -0.10 -19.91
C TYR A 257 0.92 -1.02 -20.39
N GLU A 258 1.81 -0.56 -21.26
CA GLU A 258 3.05 -1.27 -21.60
C GLU A 258 3.95 -1.45 -20.38
N THR A 259 4.03 -0.43 -19.50
CA THR A 259 4.77 -0.55 -18.24
C THR A 259 4.12 -1.58 -17.32
N VAL A 260 2.79 -1.55 -17.14
CA VAL A 260 2.06 -2.57 -16.37
C VAL A 260 2.33 -3.98 -16.94
N LEU A 261 2.32 -4.14 -18.26
CA LEU A 261 2.63 -5.41 -18.90
C LEU A 261 4.07 -5.87 -18.61
N LYS A 262 5.04 -4.94 -18.62
CA LYS A 262 6.43 -5.22 -18.25
C LYS A 262 6.52 -5.70 -16.80
N LEU A 263 5.84 -5.03 -15.85
CA LEU A 263 5.78 -5.45 -14.45
C LEU A 263 5.24 -6.88 -14.30
N ILE A 264 4.15 -7.22 -15.02
CA ILE A 264 3.56 -8.57 -15.01
C ILE A 264 4.56 -9.60 -15.55
N ASN A 265 5.12 -9.34 -16.74
CA ASN A 265 6.04 -10.28 -17.37
C ASN A 265 7.28 -10.54 -16.50
N ASP A 266 7.94 -9.49 -16.03
CA ASP A 266 9.16 -9.59 -15.22
C ASP A 266 8.88 -10.32 -13.90
N SER A 267 7.72 -10.08 -13.27
CA SER A 267 7.35 -10.77 -12.02
C SER A 267 7.00 -12.23 -12.23
N LEU A 268 6.29 -12.59 -13.33
CA LEU A 268 5.87 -13.95 -13.58
C LEU A 268 7.00 -14.82 -14.21
N GLN A 269 7.95 -14.20 -14.89
CA GLN A 269 9.10 -14.89 -15.50
C GLN A 269 10.31 -15.01 -14.56
N GLY A 270 10.21 -14.50 -13.33
CA GLY A 270 11.29 -14.60 -12.34
C GLY A 270 12.46 -13.63 -12.61
N ALA A 271 12.26 -12.58 -13.42
CA ALA A 271 13.27 -11.56 -13.65
C ALA A 271 13.51 -10.65 -12.43
N ASN A 272 12.56 -10.61 -11.50
CA ASN A 272 12.66 -9.90 -10.23
C ASN A 272 12.95 -10.90 -9.11
N LYS A 273 13.85 -10.59 -8.20
CA LYS A 273 14.15 -11.42 -7.02
C LYS A 273 13.67 -10.71 -5.76
N GLY A 274 12.93 -11.41 -4.90
CA GLY A 274 12.47 -10.87 -3.63
C GLY A 274 11.53 -9.66 -3.76
N LEU A 275 10.86 -9.45 -4.93
CA LEU A 275 10.07 -8.26 -5.23
C LEU A 275 8.62 -8.63 -5.52
N MET A 276 7.70 -7.97 -4.82
CA MET A 276 6.26 -8.08 -5.05
C MET A 276 5.67 -6.72 -5.42
N PHE A 277 4.80 -6.73 -6.44
CA PHE A 277 3.92 -5.60 -6.74
C PHE A 277 2.49 -5.89 -6.30
N LEU A 278 1.87 -4.94 -5.59
CA LEU A 278 0.48 -5.00 -5.17
C LEU A 278 -0.24 -3.75 -5.67
N LEU A 279 -1.11 -3.91 -6.65
CA LEU A 279 -1.68 -2.84 -7.46
C LEU A 279 -3.17 -2.70 -7.19
N GLY A 280 -3.63 -1.55 -6.70
CA GLY A 280 -5.04 -1.25 -6.42
C GLY A 280 -5.77 -0.67 -7.62
N GLY A 281 -6.93 -1.23 -7.98
CA GLY A 281 -7.74 -0.74 -9.08
C GLY A 281 -9.24 -1.05 -8.95
N THR A 282 -10.05 -0.43 -9.78
CA THR A 282 -11.49 -0.70 -9.84
C THR A 282 -11.80 -1.74 -10.93
N PRO A 283 -12.96 -2.43 -10.89
CA PRO A 283 -13.39 -3.32 -11.97
C PRO A 283 -13.42 -2.60 -13.33
N LYS A 284 -13.88 -1.36 -13.38
CA LYS A 284 -13.87 -0.54 -14.61
C LYS A 284 -12.45 -0.33 -15.14
N PHE A 285 -11.47 -0.07 -14.27
CA PHE A 285 -10.06 0.09 -14.65
C PHE A 285 -9.50 -1.19 -15.29
N ILE A 286 -9.83 -2.36 -14.75
CA ILE A 286 -9.33 -3.63 -15.28
C ILE A 286 -10.10 -4.06 -16.56
N PHE A 287 -11.43 -4.15 -16.48
CA PHE A 287 -12.25 -4.88 -17.45
C PHE A 287 -12.88 -4.02 -18.56
N CYS A 288 -12.73 -2.69 -18.56
CA CYS A 288 -13.26 -1.84 -19.61
C CYS A 288 -12.44 -1.97 -20.90
N ASP A 289 -13.07 -2.43 -21.99
CA ASP A 289 -12.43 -2.61 -23.31
C ASP A 289 -12.07 -1.29 -24.01
N ARG A 290 -12.62 -0.15 -23.58
CA ARG A 290 -12.35 1.17 -24.19
C ARG A 290 -11.15 1.88 -23.58
N LYS A 291 -11.06 1.93 -22.26
CA LYS A 291 -10.07 2.73 -21.52
C LYS A 291 -9.37 1.95 -20.41
N GLY A 292 -9.90 0.79 -19.98
CA GLY A 292 -9.30 -0.07 -18.97
C GLY A 292 -8.10 -0.86 -19.49
N LEU A 293 -7.52 -1.70 -18.63
CA LEU A 293 -6.40 -2.58 -19.02
C LEU A 293 -6.79 -3.56 -20.13
N TYR A 294 -8.06 -3.96 -20.22
CA TYR A 294 -8.57 -4.83 -21.29
C TYR A 294 -8.57 -4.18 -22.67
N SER A 295 -8.49 -2.85 -22.77
CA SER A 295 -8.27 -2.16 -24.05
C SER A 295 -6.92 -2.52 -24.70
N TYR A 296 -6.00 -3.12 -23.93
CA TYR A 296 -4.69 -3.58 -24.39
C TYR A 296 -4.67 -5.12 -24.40
N GLY A 297 -4.80 -5.74 -25.59
CA GLY A 297 -5.03 -7.18 -25.76
C GLY A 297 -4.03 -8.09 -25.02
N ALA A 298 -2.75 -7.68 -24.90
CA ALA A 298 -1.77 -8.45 -24.16
C ALA A 298 -2.05 -8.47 -22.65
N LEU A 299 -2.62 -7.39 -22.09
CA LEU A 299 -3.04 -7.34 -20.68
C LEU A 299 -4.33 -8.12 -20.47
N GLN A 300 -5.29 -8.02 -21.40
CA GLN A 300 -6.54 -8.79 -21.36
C GLN A 300 -6.25 -10.30 -21.23
N THR A 301 -5.28 -10.81 -22.00
CA THR A 301 -4.88 -12.22 -21.93
C THR A 301 -4.30 -12.58 -20.56
N ARG A 302 -3.43 -11.74 -19.98
CA ARG A 302 -2.74 -12.02 -18.71
C ARG A 302 -3.60 -11.82 -17.48
N LEU A 303 -4.60 -10.97 -17.58
CA LEU A 303 -5.54 -10.65 -16.50
C LEU A 303 -6.89 -11.36 -16.69
N SER A 304 -6.98 -12.31 -17.62
CA SER A 304 -8.20 -13.09 -17.81
C SER A 304 -8.54 -13.91 -16.57
N LYS A 305 -9.82 -13.91 -16.20
CA LYS A 305 -10.31 -14.72 -15.08
C LYS A 305 -10.26 -16.21 -15.45
N ASN A 306 -9.99 -17.04 -14.44
CA ASN A 306 -10.13 -18.49 -14.62
C ASN A 306 -11.60 -18.82 -14.91
N LYS A 307 -11.86 -19.46 -16.06
CA LYS A 307 -13.21 -19.82 -16.52
C LYS A 307 -13.91 -20.84 -15.61
N PHE A 308 -13.15 -21.57 -14.80
CA PHE A 308 -13.66 -22.60 -13.88
C PHE A 308 -13.85 -22.07 -12.45
N LYS A 309 -13.48 -20.79 -12.19
CA LYS A 309 -13.72 -20.15 -10.90
C LYS A 309 -15.21 -19.95 -10.69
N SER A 310 -15.70 -20.30 -9.51
CA SER A 310 -17.08 -20.11 -9.05
C SER A 310 -17.10 -19.87 -7.55
N ASP A 311 -18.24 -19.53 -6.98
CA ASP A 311 -18.38 -19.37 -5.52
C ASP A 311 -17.94 -20.62 -4.75
N LYS A 312 -18.11 -21.80 -5.34
CA LYS A 312 -17.71 -23.08 -4.78
C LYS A 312 -16.26 -23.44 -5.00
N PHE A 313 -15.65 -22.97 -6.10
CA PHE A 313 -14.28 -23.25 -6.50
C PHE A 313 -13.49 -21.95 -6.62
N LYS A 314 -12.88 -21.54 -5.52
CA LYS A 314 -12.06 -20.34 -5.47
C LYS A 314 -10.69 -20.61 -6.07
N ASP A 315 -10.15 -19.66 -6.81
CA ASP A 315 -8.82 -19.71 -7.40
C ASP A 315 -8.11 -18.36 -7.22
N TYR A 316 -6.97 -18.40 -6.55
CA TYR A 316 -6.08 -17.27 -6.30
C TYR A 316 -4.69 -17.48 -6.93
N SER A 317 -4.58 -18.39 -7.92
CA SER A 317 -3.31 -18.62 -8.64
C SER A 317 -3.00 -17.52 -9.65
N GLY A 318 -4.03 -16.88 -10.21
CA GLY A 318 -3.90 -15.75 -11.14
C GLY A 318 -3.55 -14.42 -10.46
N PRO A 319 -3.23 -13.39 -11.24
CA PRO A 319 -2.81 -12.09 -10.71
C PRO A 319 -3.94 -11.26 -10.08
N LEU A 320 -5.20 -11.63 -10.25
CA LEU A 320 -6.35 -10.87 -9.76
C LEU A 320 -6.81 -11.37 -8.39
N ILE A 321 -6.96 -10.44 -7.43
CA ILE A 321 -7.68 -10.62 -6.18
C ILE A 321 -8.87 -9.67 -6.22
N GLU A 322 -10.07 -10.22 -6.35
CA GLU A 322 -11.31 -9.44 -6.38
C GLU A 322 -11.84 -9.33 -4.95
N LEU A 323 -12.12 -8.10 -4.53
CA LEU A 323 -12.70 -7.79 -3.24
C LEU A 323 -14.20 -7.51 -3.43
N ASP A 324 -15.01 -8.51 -3.13
CA ASP A 324 -16.46 -8.36 -3.12
C ASP A 324 -16.92 -7.40 -2.01
N ASN A 325 -18.12 -6.88 -2.10
CA ASN A 325 -18.72 -6.14 -1.00
C ASN A 325 -18.91 -7.06 0.23
N LEU A 326 -18.83 -6.47 1.41
CA LEU A 326 -19.07 -7.22 2.66
C LEU A 326 -20.51 -7.79 2.68
N SER A 327 -20.66 -9.04 3.16
CA SER A 327 -21.96 -9.62 3.42
C SER A 327 -22.66 -8.96 4.62
N PRO A 328 -23.97 -9.14 4.81
CA PRO A 328 -24.66 -8.64 5.99
C PRO A 328 -24.05 -9.12 7.31
N GLU A 329 -23.60 -10.38 7.36
CA GLU A 329 -22.95 -10.98 8.51
C GLU A 329 -21.58 -10.36 8.78
N GLU A 330 -20.82 -10.06 7.71
CA GLU A 330 -19.53 -9.39 7.81
C GLU A 330 -19.70 -7.94 8.28
N TYR A 331 -20.70 -7.21 7.79
CA TYR A 331 -21.04 -5.88 8.32
C TYR A 331 -21.42 -5.92 9.80
N PHE A 332 -22.25 -6.89 10.19
CA PHE A 332 -22.60 -7.05 11.61
C PHE A 332 -21.35 -7.27 12.47
N GLN A 333 -20.47 -8.17 12.03
CA GLN A 333 -19.22 -8.42 12.74
C GLN A 333 -18.29 -7.20 12.75
N LEU A 334 -18.25 -6.43 11.67
CA LEU A 334 -17.46 -5.20 11.60
C LEU A 334 -17.94 -4.16 12.61
N PHE A 335 -19.24 -3.89 12.69
CA PHE A 335 -19.79 -2.96 13.67
C PHE A 335 -19.63 -3.46 15.11
N LYS A 336 -19.74 -4.76 15.33
CA LYS A 336 -19.44 -5.38 16.63
C LYS A 336 -17.97 -5.18 17.01
N ASN A 337 -17.06 -5.35 16.07
CA ASN A 337 -15.64 -5.10 16.28
C ASN A 337 -15.36 -3.62 16.57
N ILE A 338 -15.97 -2.69 15.84
CA ILE A 338 -15.84 -1.24 16.08
C ILE A 338 -16.38 -0.87 17.46
N ARG A 339 -17.55 -1.39 17.86
CA ARG A 339 -18.12 -1.22 19.20
C ARG A 339 -17.15 -1.71 20.29
N ASN A 340 -16.58 -2.89 20.10
CA ASN A 340 -15.58 -3.46 21.01
C ASN A 340 -14.30 -2.60 21.09
N VAL A 341 -13.84 -2.05 19.97
CA VAL A 341 -12.73 -1.07 19.95
C VAL A 341 -13.12 0.17 20.74
N PHE A 342 -14.33 0.69 20.55
CA PHE A 342 -14.81 1.89 21.20
C PHE A 342 -14.85 1.73 22.73
N SER A 343 -15.32 0.57 23.22
CA SER A 343 -15.38 0.18 24.65
C SER A 343 -14.05 -0.33 25.21
N GLN A 344 -12.96 -0.37 24.42
CA GLN A 344 -11.65 -0.94 24.79
C GLN A 344 -11.69 -2.40 25.23
N GLY A 345 -12.64 -3.18 24.69
CA GLY A 345 -12.86 -4.58 25.06
C GLY A 345 -13.66 -4.79 26.34
N ASP A 346 -14.19 -3.73 26.95
CA ASP A 346 -15.01 -3.80 28.17
C ASP A 346 -16.49 -3.82 27.80
N VAL A 347 -17.12 -4.99 27.87
CA VAL A 347 -18.53 -5.18 27.53
C VAL A 347 -19.46 -4.28 28.37
N THR A 348 -19.05 -3.93 29.59
CA THR A 348 -19.87 -3.06 30.46
C THR A 348 -19.92 -1.61 29.99
N LYS A 349 -19.00 -1.22 29.09
CA LYS A 349 -18.89 0.10 28.48
C LYS A 349 -19.43 0.16 27.05
N GLU A 350 -20.02 -0.92 26.56
CA GLU A 350 -20.65 -0.92 25.24
C GLU A 350 -21.86 0.01 25.24
N LEU A 351 -21.88 0.99 24.33
CA LEU A 351 -22.91 2.02 24.24
C LEU A 351 -24.16 1.56 23.48
N VAL A 352 -24.06 0.50 22.70
CA VAL A 352 -25.14 -0.02 21.85
C VAL A 352 -25.22 -1.53 21.96
N SER A 353 -26.42 -2.08 21.86
CA SER A 353 -26.69 -3.52 21.92
C SER A 353 -26.54 -4.21 20.55
N ASP A 354 -26.52 -5.54 20.52
CA ASP A 354 -26.58 -6.31 19.27
C ASP A 354 -27.89 -6.02 18.49
N SER A 355 -29.01 -5.77 19.18
CA SER A 355 -30.28 -5.37 18.56
C SER A 355 -30.22 -4.00 17.89
N ASP A 356 -29.43 -3.07 18.45
CA ASP A 356 -29.19 -1.75 17.83
C ASP A 356 -28.37 -1.92 16.54
N LEU A 357 -27.36 -2.81 16.53
CA LEU A 357 -26.58 -3.13 15.34
C LEU A 357 -27.43 -3.74 14.24
N GLU A 358 -28.35 -4.68 14.57
CA GLU A 358 -29.30 -5.26 13.60
C GLU A 358 -30.21 -4.18 13.01
N THR A 359 -30.69 -3.25 13.85
CA THR A 359 -31.53 -2.13 13.42
C THR A 359 -30.77 -1.22 12.46
N PHE A 360 -29.53 -0.90 12.80
CA PHE A 360 -28.65 -0.08 11.94
C PHE A 360 -28.41 -0.75 10.58
N LEU A 361 -28.14 -2.05 10.56
CA LEU A 361 -27.98 -2.82 9.34
C LEU A 361 -29.24 -2.80 8.45
N LYS A 362 -30.43 -3.00 9.04
CA LYS A 362 -31.68 -2.91 8.27
C LYS A 362 -31.83 -1.56 7.59
N VAL A 363 -31.48 -0.48 8.28
CA VAL A 363 -31.55 0.87 7.70
C VAL A 363 -30.50 1.05 6.59
N ILE A 364 -29.26 0.58 6.79
CA ILE A 364 -28.22 0.59 5.75
C ILE A 364 -28.68 -0.17 4.51
N TYR A 365 -29.15 -1.41 4.66
CA TYR A 365 -29.56 -2.24 3.54
C TYR A 365 -30.82 -1.74 2.81
N SER A 366 -31.74 -1.09 3.52
CA SER A 366 -32.87 -0.43 2.86
C SER A 366 -32.44 0.70 1.95
N LYS A 367 -31.28 1.32 2.21
CA LYS A 367 -30.68 2.40 1.40
C LYS A 367 -29.70 1.91 0.35
N LEU A 368 -28.96 0.82 0.59
CA LEU A 368 -28.10 0.16 -0.41
C LEU A 368 -28.90 -0.38 -1.62
N GLY A 369 -30.19 -0.67 -1.45
CA GLY A 369 -31.12 -1.08 -2.52
C GLY A 369 -31.79 0.09 -3.26
N SER A 370 -31.61 1.34 -2.81
CA SER A 370 -32.09 2.54 -3.47
C SER A 370 -30.98 3.18 -4.32
N GLU A 371 -31.32 4.13 -5.22
CA GLU A 371 -30.37 4.85 -6.09
C GLU A 371 -29.26 5.64 -5.33
N GLU A 372 -29.30 5.65 -4.01
CA GLU A 372 -28.28 6.26 -3.16
C GLU A 372 -27.15 5.24 -2.87
N HIS A 373 -26.01 5.39 -3.54
CA HIS A 373 -24.82 4.55 -3.36
C HIS A 373 -24.14 4.83 -2.01
N MET A 374 -24.45 4.01 -0.99
CA MET A 374 -23.76 4.04 0.30
C MET A 374 -22.57 3.07 0.27
N THR A 375 -21.40 3.51 0.70
CA THR A 375 -20.21 2.66 0.79
C THR A 375 -20.00 2.14 2.21
N ALA A 376 -19.19 1.09 2.36
CA ALA A 376 -18.75 0.63 3.69
C ALA A 376 -18.07 1.76 4.48
N ARG A 377 -17.31 2.64 3.80
CA ARG A 377 -16.68 3.82 4.39
C ARG A 377 -17.71 4.74 5.04
N ASP A 378 -18.81 5.04 4.32
CA ASP A 378 -19.85 5.94 4.80
C ASP A 378 -20.61 5.33 5.99
N ALA A 379 -20.98 4.04 5.89
CA ALA A 379 -21.62 3.31 6.98
C ALA A 379 -20.78 3.28 8.27
N ILE A 380 -19.47 3.09 8.13
CA ILE A 380 -18.53 3.13 9.26
C ILE A 380 -18.45 4.54 9.88
N LYS A 381 -18.35 5.58 9.06
CA LYS A 381 -18.31 6.98 9.53
C LYS A 381 -19.58 7.33 10.33
N ASP A 382 -20.74 6.97 9.79
CA ASP A 382 -22.01 7.22 10.43
C ASP A 382 -22.14 6.45 11.74
N PHE A 383 -21.75 5.18 11.77
CA PHE A 383 -21.76 4.38 12.99
C PHE A 383 -20.84 4.97 14.08
N VAL A 384 -19.61 5.33 13.73
CA VAL A 384 -18.67 5.98 14.68
C VAL A 384 -19.20 7.32 15.16
N SER A 385 -19.85 8.09 14.28
CA SER A 385 -20.48 9.38 14.65
C SER A 385 -21.61 9.18 15.67
N ILE A 386 -22.45 8.15 15.48
CA ILE A 386 -23.51 7.80 16.43
C ILE A 386 -22.91 7.42 17.80
N LEU A 387 -21.88 6.57 17.83
CA LEU A 387 -21.21 6.19 19.09
C LEU A 387 -20.66 7.41 19.82
N ASN A 388 -20.05 8.37 19.12
CA ASN A 388 -19.56 9.61 19.72
C ASN A 388 -20.70 10.48 20.28
N ILE A 389 -21.85 10.55 19.58
CA ILE A 389 -23.02 11.30 20.09
C ILE A 389 -23.50 10.68 21.39
N ILE A 390 -23.65 9.36 21.47
CA ILE A 390 -24.11 8.67 22.67
C ILE A 390 -23.12 8.84 23.83
N GLU A 391 -21.79 8.73 23.56
CA GLU A 391 -20.75 8.94 24.57
C GLU A 391 -20.82 10.34 25.20
N ASN A 392 -21.06 11.37 24.36
CA ASN A 392 -21.11 12.77 24.81
C ASN A 392 -22.48 13.20 25.37
N ASN A 393 -23.53 12.40 25.22
CA ASN A 393 -24.88 12.71 25.67
C ASN A 393 -25.48 11.53 26.47
N PRO A 394 -25.06 11.36 27.74
CA PRO A 394 -25.56 10.24 28.57
C PRO A 394 -27.08 10.20 28.65
N GLY A 395 -27.66 9.03 28.38
CA GLY A 395 -29.10 8.81 28.37
C GLY A 395 -29.75 8.83 26.97
N THR A 396 -29.01 9.25 25.93
CA THR A 396 -29.48 9.18 24.55
C THR A 396 -29.50 7.72 24.08
N LYS A 397 -30.63 7.28 23.53
CA LYS A 397 -30.76 5.92 22.97
C LYS A 397 -30.38 5.91 21.49
N PHE A 398 -29.81 4.82 21.03
CA PHE A 398 -29.44 4.62 19.64
C PHE A 398 -30.61 4.87 18.66
N GLY A 399 -31.82 4.35 19.02
CA GLY A 399 -33.03 4.53 18.22
C GLY A 399 -33.49 5.97 18.09
N ASP A 400 -33.24 6.81 19.10
CA ASP A 400 -33.61 8.24 19.05
C ASP A 400 -32.81 8.99 17.98
N ILE A 401 -31.56 8.58 17.76
CA ILE A 401 -30.67 9.18 16.75
C ILE A 401 -31.08 8.74 15.35
N ILE A 402 -31.19 7.41 15.10
CA ILE A 402 -31.46 6.90 13.73
C ILE A 402 -32.87 7.21 13.24
N ASN A 403 -33.86 7.34 14.14
CA ASN A 403 -35.23 7.71 13.78
C ASN A 403 -35.46 9.23 13.83
N GLY A 404 -34.47 10.01 14.21
CA GLY A 404 -34.55 11.45 14.28
C GLY A 404 -34.71 12.08 12.88
N LYS A 405 -35.53 13.13 12.77
CA LYS A 405 -35.79 13.84 11.49
C LYS A 405 -34.54 14.45 10.86
N ASP A 406 -33.54 14.72 11.68
CA ASP A 406 -32.28 15.40 11.28
C ASP A 406 -31.19 14.40 10.93
N PHE A 407 -31.41 13.10 11.07
CA PHE A 407 -30.43 12.07 10.75
C PHE A 407 -30.39 11.82 9.23
N VAL A 408 -29.34 12.32 8.59
CA VAL A 408 -29.06 12.09 7.17
C VAL A 408 -27.78 11.29 7.06
N PHE A 409 -27.84 10.14 6.42
CA PHE A 409 -26.65 9.34 6.13
C PHE A 409 -25.68 10.08 5.21
N SER A 410 -24.39 9.85 5.42
CA SER A 410 -23.33 10.34 4.53
C SER A 410 -23.56 9.85 3.09
N LYS A 411 -23.50 10.78 2.13
CA LYS A 411 -23.59 10.46 0.70
C LYS A 411 -22.18 10.40 0.11
N ASN A 412 -21.94 9.41 -0.74
CA ASN A 412 -20.69 9.34 -1.49
C ASN A 412 -20.70 10.37 -2.63
N THR A 413 -19.93 11.44 -2.49
CA THR A 413 -19.73 12.47 -3.52
C THR A 413 -18.59 12.14 -4.50
N GLU A 414 -17.80 11.07 -4.23
CA GLU A 414 -16.63 10.72 -5.06
C GLU A 414 -16.99 9.94 -6.33
N THR A 415 -18.21 9.38 -6.45
CA THR A 415 -18.62 8.59 -7.61
C THR A 415 -19.09 9.42 -8.80
N GLU A 416 -19.42 10.70 -8.64
CA GLU A 416 -20.00 11.54 -9.69
C GLU A 416 -19.00 12.03 -10.75
N ASN A 417 -17.69 11.89 -10.57
CA ASN A 417 -16.68 12.53 -11.42
C ASN A 417 -15.84 11.59 -12.31
N ILE A 418 -16.17 10.31 -12.41
CA ILE A 418 -15.44 9.38 -13.29
C ILE A 418 -16.39 8.75 -14.31
N ASP A 419 -16.83 9.54 -15.27
CA ASP A 419 -17.41 9.02 -16.52
C ASP A 419 -16.29 8.49 -17.42
N LEU A 420 -16.21 7.16 -17.51
CA LEU A 420 -15.30 6.42 -18.39
C LEU A 420 -15.91 6.20 -19.76
#